data_6996961668ed000f08e67b490c2fdb49
#
_entry.id   6996961668ed000f08e67b490c2fdb49
#
_cell.length_a   1.000
_cell.length_b   1.000
_cell.length_c   1.000
_cell.angle_alpha   90.00
_cell.angle_beta   90.00
_cell.angle_gamma   90.00
#
_symmetry.space_group_name_H-M   'P 1'
#
loop_
_entity.id
_entity.type
_entity.pdbx_description
1 polymer ?
#
loop_
_entity_poly.entity_id
_entity_poly.type
_entity_poly.pdbx_seq_one_letter_code
_entity_poly.pdbx_strand_id
1 'polypeptide(L)'
;MLAVARTNLERSGCGHCQVRHGDMYHLPLSTGSIDAVTFHQVLHFASDPAAAIIEAARVLRTGARLAVVDFAPHTLEFLREEHAHRRLGFSDSEVIEWFEAAHLFPGEISHLEGDPLTVVVWTASKTATEERKAA
;
A
#
# COMPACT_ATOMS: atom_id res chain seq x y z
N MET A 1 -2.43 19.91 5.69
CA MET A 1 -1.76 18.91 4.80
C MET A 1 -2.46 18.76 3.46
N LEU A 2 -3.77 18.48 3.42
CA LEU A 2 -4.49 18.29 2.15
C LEU A 2 -4.50 19.53 1.26
N ALA A 3 -4.59 20.73 1.84
CA ALA A 3 -4.54 21.98 1.07
C ALA A 3 -3.18 22.17 0.38
N VAL A 4 -2.09 21.77 1.05
CA VAL A 4 -0.74 21.82 0.47
C VAL A 4 -0.62 20.82 -0.67
N ALA A 5 -1.14 19.62 -0.50
CA ALA A 5 -1.14 18.59 -1.53
C ALA A 5 -1.91 19.04 -2.77
N ARG A 6 -3.08 19.66 -2.61
CA ARG A 6 -3.86 20.20 -3.73
C ARG A 6 -3.10 21.28 -4.48
N THR A 7 -2.46 22.20 -3.75
CA THR A 7 -1.66 23.26 -4.35
C THR A 7 -0.48 22.69 -5.14
N ASN A 8 0.20 21.68 -4.60
CA ASN A 8 1.32 21.04 -5.28
C ASN A 8 0.88 20.34 -6.56
N LEU A 9 -0.27 19.68 -6.55
CA LEU A 9 -0.82 19.02 -7.75
C LEU A 9 -1.15 20.04 -8.83
N GLU A 10 -1.75 21.16 -8.47
CA GLU A 10 -2.08 22.25 -9.42
C GLU A 10 -0.81 22.82 -10.05
N ARG A 11 0.21 23.10 -9.22
CA ARG A 11 1.50 23.67 -9.68
C ARG A 11 2.25 22.71 -10.61
N SER A 12 2.15 21.41 -10.40
CA SER A 12 2.85 20.40 -11.20
C SER A 12 2.08 19.99 -12.45
N GLY A 13 0.94 20.61 -12.74
CA GLY A 13 0.13 20.28 -13.92
C GLY A 13 -0.68 18.99 -13.78
N CYS A 14 -0.86 18.50 -12.57
CA CYS A 14 -1.62 17.27 -12.28
C CYS A 14 -3.06 17.60 -11.89
N GLY A 15 -3.73 18.46 -12.64
CA GLY A 15 -5.11 18.88 -12.37
C GLY A 15 -6.13 17.75 -12.46
N HIS A 16 -5.77 16.64 -13.13
CA HIS A 16 -6.60 15.43 -13.19
C HIS A 16 -6.56 14.61 -11.90
N CYS A 17 -5.63 14.90 -10.99
CA CYS A 17 -5.53 14.23 -9.71
C CYS A 17 -6.39 14.93 -8.66
N GLN A 18 -7.00 14.15 -7.79
CA GLN A 18 -7.82 14.65 -6.69
C GLN A 18 -7.20 14.29 -5.35
N VAL A 19 -7.34 15.20 -4.38
CA VAL A 19 -6.97 14.93 -2.99
C VAL A 19 -8.25 14.77 -2.20
N ARG A 20 -8.41 13.65 -1.51
CA ARG A 20 -9.57 13.36 -0.66
C ARG A 20 -9.14 13.05 0.75
N HIS A 21 -9.88 13.56 1.71
CA HIS A 21 -9.74 13.16 3.10
C HIS A 21 -10.47 11.82 3.29
N GLY A 22 -9.82 10.88 3.95
CA GLY A 22 -10.41 9.57 4.20
C GLY A 22 -9.58 8.75 5.18
N ASP A 23 -10.20 7.67 5.66
CA ASP A 23 -9.57 6.70 6.53
C ASP A 23 -9.09 5.53 5.67
N MET A 24 -7.81 5.14 5.81
CA MET A 24 -7.26 4.02 5.01
C MET A 24 -7.95 2.68 5.30
N TYR A 25 -8.66 2.57 6.42
CA TYR A 25 -9.43 1.38 6.78
C TYR A 25 -10.88 1.41 6.29
N HIS A 26 -11.36 2.57 5.86
CA HIS A 26 -12.73 2.82 5.38
C HIS A 26 -12.70 3.88 4.28
N LEU A 27 -12.26 3.49 3.10
CA LEU A 27 -12.10 4.43 1.98
C LEU A 27 -13.46 4.91 1.45
N PRO A 28 -13.59 6.21 1.12
CA PRO A 28 -14.83 6.76 0.56
C PRO A 28 -14.95 6.45 -0.95
N LEU A 29 -14.85 5.19 -1.28
CA LEU A 29 -14.84 4.68 -2.66
C LEU A 29 -15.73 3.44 -2.74
N SER A 30 -16.38 3.27 -3.86
CA SER A 30 -17.24 2.11 -4.10
C SER A 30 -16.42 0.83 -4.27
N THR A 31 -17.01 -0.28 -3.87
CA THR A 31 -16.40 -1.61 -4.07
C THR A 31 -16.16 -1.86 -5.55
N GLY A 32 -14.96 -2.33 -5.89
CA GLY A 32 -14.61 -2.69 -7.25
C GLY A 32 -14.54 -1.53 -8.24
N SER A 33 -14.24 -0.31 -7.77
CA SER A 33 -14.27 0.90 -8.61
C SER A 33 -12.90 1.40 -9.04
N ILE A 34 -11.81 0.85 -8.50
CA ILE A 34 -10.47 1.41 -8.66
C ILE A 34 -9.61 0.47 -9.52
N ASP A 35 -8.86 1.05 -10.44
CA ASP A 35 -8.03 0.33 -11.41
C ASP A 35 -6.65 -0.06 -10.87
N ALA A 36 -6.13 0.68 -9.91
CA ALA A 36 -4.85 0.39 -9.24
C ALA A 36 -4.78 1.11 -7.91
N VAL A 37 -4.12 0.50 -6.92
CA VAL A 37 -3.87 1.12 -5.62
C VAL A 37 -2.38 1.03 -5.32
N THR A 38 -1.80 2.09 -4.77
CA THR A 38 -0.46 2.08 -4.23
C THR A 38 -0.45 2.60 -2.80
N PHE A 39 0.31 1.93 -1.94
CA PHE A 39 0.68 2.43 -0.62
C PHE A 39 2.17 2.82 -0.71
N HIS A 40 2.46 4.10 -0.75
CA HIS A 40 3.83 4.56 -0.88
C HIS A 40 4.34 5.11 0.44
N GLN A 41 5.08 4.28 1.18
CA GLN A 41 5.68 4.60 2.48
C GLN A 41 4.65 5.11 3.51
N VAL A 42 3.55 4.40 3.61
CA VAL A 42 2.43 4.74 4.49
C VAL A 42 2.18 3.65 5.54
N LEU A 43 2.35 2.38 5.17
CA LEU A 43 1.96 1.27 6.03
C LEU A 43 2.77 1.18 7.33
N HIS A 44 4.00 1.69 7.35
CA HIS A 44 4.79 1.70 8.58
C HIS A 44 4.21 2.65 9.66
N PHE A 45 3.28 3.53 9.29
CA PHE A 45 2.51 4.34 10.24
C PHE A 45 1.21 3.66 10.68
N ALA A 46 0.77 2.64 9.98
CA ALA A 46 -0.52 2.01 10.22
C ALA A 46 -0.50 1.14 11.48
N SER A 47 -1.56 1.23 12.28
CA SER A 47 -1.74 0.35 13.44
C SER A 47 -2.14 -1.07 13.01
N ASP A 48 -2.80 -1.21 11.86
CA ASP A 48 -3.25 -2.48 11.31
C ASP A 48 -3.03 -2.52 9.80
N PRO A 49 -1.80 -2.79 9.33
CA PRO A 49 -1.51 -2.85 7.90
C PRO A 49 -2.38 -3.86 7.13
N ALA A 50 -2.68 -4.99 7.74
CA ALA A 50 -3.52 -6.02 7.11
C ALA A 50 -4.92 -5.48 6.80
N ALA A 51 -5.52 -4.74 7.72
CA ALA A 51 -6.84 -4.13 7.51
C ALA A 51 -6.82 -3.10 6.39
N ALA A 52 -5.74 -2.32 6.28
CA ALA A 52 -5.60 -1.35 5.19
C ALA A 52 -5.53 -2.04 3.82
N ILE A 53 -4.84 -3.17 3.75
CA ILE A 53 -4.73 -3.95 2.51
C ILE A 53 -6.08 -4.60 2.15
N ILE A 54 -6.83 -5.08 3.13
CA ILE A 54 -8.17 -5.63 2.91
C ILE A 54 -9.10 -4.56 2.32
N GLU A 55 -9.04 -3.35 2.86
CA GLU A 55 -9.86 -2.24 2.36
C GLU A 55 -9.45 -1.84 0.93
N ALA A 56 -8.15 -1.80 0.64
CA ALA A 56 -7.66 -1.55 -0.71
C ALA A 56 -8.15 -2.62 -1.69
N ALA A 57 -8.13 -3.89 -1.27
CA ALA A 57 -8.64 -4.99 -2.07
C ALA A 57 -10.13 -4.84 -2.37
N ARG A 58 -10.91 -4.32 -1.39
CA ARG A 58 -12.35 -4.09 -1.58
C ARG A 58 -12.60 -3.11 -2.74
N VAL A 59 -11.87 -2.00 -2.78
CA VAL A 59 -12.10 -0.97 -3.80
C VAL A 59 -11.51 -1.32 -5.16
N LEU A 60 -10.54 -2.23 -5.22
CA LEU A 60 -9.95 -2.67 -6.48
C LEU A 60 -10.96 -3.49 -7.29
N ARG A 61 -11.05 -3.21 -8.59
CA ARG A 61 -11.81 -4.06 -9.50
C ARG A 61 -11.06 -5.37 -9.76
N THR A 62 -11.76 -6.38 -10.20
CA THR A 62 -11.15 -7.64 -10.66
C THR A 62 -10.20 -7.35 -11.83
N GLY A 63 -9.00 -7.93 -11.79
CA GLY A 63 -7.96 -7.70 -12.78
C GLY A 63 -7.03 -6.53 -12.44
N ALA A 64 -7.34 -5.77 -11.41
CA ALA A 64 -6.52 -4.63 -10.98
C ALA A 64 -5.33 -5.05 -10.11
N ARG A 65 -4.39 -4.16 -9.95
CA ARG A 65 -3.15 -4.39 -9.20
C ARG A 65 -3.01 -3.47 -8.01
N LEU A 66 -2.30 -3.99 -7.01
CA LEU A 66 -1.91 -3.25 -5.82
C LEU A 66 -0.40 -3.30 -5.68
N ALA A 67 0.21 -2.19 -5.28
CA ALA A 67 1.62 -2.14 -4.94
C ALA A 67 1.80 -1.51 -3.56
N VAL A 68 2.69 -2.11 -2.77
CA VAL A 68 3.11 -1.56 -1.48
C VAL A 68 4.60 -1.23 -1.60
N VAL A 69 4.95 0.01 -1.33
CA VAL A 69 6.34 0.47 -1.28
C VAL A 69 6.65 0.86 0.15
N ASP A 70 7.56 0.15 0.79
CA ASP A 70 7.94 0.41 2.16
C ASP A 70 9.32 -0.21 2.45
N PHE A 71 9.70 -0.30 3.70
CA PHE A 71 11.03 -0.74 4.08
C PHE A 71 11.08 -2.23 4.42
N ALA A 72 12.20 -2.88 4.06
CA ALA A 72 12.56 -4.18 4.62
C ALA A 72 12.81 -4.03 6.13
N PRO A 73 12.79 -5.13 6.92
CA PRO A 73 13.04 -5.04 8.36
C PRO A 73 14.37 -4.33 8.67
N HIS A 74 14.35 -3.44 9.64
CA HIS A 74 15.53 -2.69 10.09
C HIS A 74 15.45 -2.43 11.59
N THR A 75 16.51 -1.84 12.16
CA THR A 75 16.61 -1.62 13.59
C THR A 75 16.80 -0.15 13.96
N LEU A 76 16.40 0.77 13.08
CA LEU A 76 16.55 2.20 13.32
C LEU A 76 15.45 2.72 14.25
N GLU A 77 15.60 2.50 15.54
CA GLU A 77 14.62 2.85 16.58
C GLU A 77 14.27 4.33 16.60
N PHE A 78 15.19 5.22 16.18
CA PHE A 78 14.89 6.65 16.13
C PHE A 78 13.72 6.99 15.21
N LEU A 79 13.45 6.16 14.19
CA LEU A 79 12.30 6.37 13.31
C LEU A 79 10.99 6.17 14.06
N ARG A 80 10.97 5.23 15.01
CA ARG A 80 9.81 5.00 15.86
C ARG A 80 9.60 6.17 16.83
N GLU A 81 10.67 6.65 17.43
CA GLU A 81 10.63 7.70 18.46
C GLU A 81 10.44 9.10 17.87
N GLU A 82 11.16 9.44 16.80
CA GLU A 82 11.21 10.80 16.25
C GLU A 82 10.27 11.01 15.04
N HIS A 83 9.94 9.96 14.32
CA HIS A 83 9.17 10.04 13.08
C HIS A 83 7.86 9.26 13.10
N ALA A 84 7.42 8.84 14.29
CA ALA A 84 6.14 8.14 14.51
C ALA A 84 5.95 6.85 13.71
N HIS A 85 7.03 6.19 13.30
CA HIS A 85 6.94 4.87 12.67
C HIS A 85 6.45 3.85 13.70
N ARG A 86 5.33 3.20 13.44
CA ARG A 86 4.80 2.14 14.31
C ARG A 86 5.51 0.82 14.07
N ARG A 87 5.98 0.59 12.84
CA ARG A 87 6.69 -0.62 12.43
C ARG A 87 8.02 -0.26 11.83
N LEU A 88 9.04 -1.05 12.13
CA LEU A 88 10.39 -0.88 11.58
C LEU A 88 10.62 -1.83 10.41
N GLY A 89 9.86 -1.59 9.35
CA GLY A 89 9.89 -2.38 8.14
C GLY A 89 9.06 -3.66 8.23
N PHE A 90 8.98 -4.35 7.11
CA PHE A 90 8.17 -5.56 6.94
C PHE A 90 8.96 -6.63 6.22
N SER A 91 8.79 -7.89 6.63
CA SER A 91 9.35 -9.02 5.91
C SER A 91 8.47 -9.35 4.69
N ASP A 92 9.06 -9.99 3.70
CA ASP A 92 8.31 -10.43 2.51
C ASP A 92 7.18 -11.38 2.91
N SER A 93 7.43 -12.30 3.83
CA SER A 93 6.43 -13.27 4.28
C SER A 93 5.23 -12.61 4.96
N GLU A 94 5.45 -11.57 5.76
CA GLU A 94 4.36 -10.81 6.39
C GLU A 94 3.46 -10.17 5.34
N VAL A 95 4.05 -9.49 4.36
CA VAL A 95 3.29 -8.78 3.32
C VAL A 95 2.54 -9.77 2.45
N ILE A 96 3.15 -10.89 2.09
CA ILE A 96 2.49 -11.96 1.33
C ILE A 96 1.28 -12.51 2.10
N GLU A 97 1.42 -12.75 3.40
CA GLU A 97 0.31 -13.20 4.23
C GLU A 97 -0.85 -12.19 4.24
N TRP A 98 -0.55 -10.90 4.29
CA TRP A 98 -1.59 -9.86 4.21
C TRP A 98 -2.29 -9.86 2.87
N PHE A 99 -1.56 -10.06 1.77
CA PHE A 99 -2.15 -10.16 0.43
C PHE A 99 -3.08 -11.38 0.35
N GLU A 100 -2.62 -12.52 0.82
CA GLU A 100 -3.41 -13.74 0.79
C GLU A 100 -4.66 -13.63 1.65
N ALA A 101 -4.56 -13.03 2.83
CA ALA A 101 -5.69 -12.79 3.71
C ALA A 101 -6.73 -11.84 3.06
N ALA A 102 -6.29 -10.95 2.20
CA ALA A 102 -7.16 -10.04 1.45
C ALA A 102 -7.66 -10.67 0.13
N HIS A 103 -7.37 -11.93 -0.11
CA HIS A 103 -7.70 -12.66 -1.34
C HIS A 103 -7.07 -12.03 -2.58
N LEU A 104 -5.88 -11.46 -2.41
CA LEU A 104 -5.05 -10.98 -3.51
C LEU A 104 -4.01 -12.04 -3.86
N PHE A 105 -3.61 -12.07 -5.12
CA PHE A 105 -2.60 -12.98 -5.61
C PHE A 105 -1.24 -12.28 -5.60
N PRO A 106 -0.27 -12.70 -4.75
CA PRO A 106 1.04 -12.05 -4.70
C PRO A 106 1.77 -12.16 -6.02
N GLY A 107 2.43 -11.07 -6.41
CA GLY A 107 3.21 -10.99 -7.63
C GLY A 107 4.68 -10.74 -7.36
N GLU A 108 5.33 -10.06 -8.28
CA GLU A 108 6.76 -9.75 -8.22
C GLU A 108 7.10 -8.90 -7.01
N ILE A 109 8.25 -9.19 -6.38
CA ILE A 109 8.81 -8.42 -5.28
C ILE A 109 10.17 -7.89 -5.73
N SER A 110 10.38 -6.58 -5.58
CA SER A 110 11.64 -5.93 -5.95
C SER A 110 12.29 -5.30 -4.71
N HIS A 111 13.55 -5.63 -4.47
CA HIS A 111 14.33 -5.06 -3.38
C HIS A 111 15.30 -4.02 -3.94
N LEU A 112 15.18 -2.79 -3.46
CA LEU A 112 16.07 -1.68 -3.83
C LEU A 112 16.99 -1.42 -2.64
N GLU A 113 18.13 -2.08 -2.65
CA GLU A 113 19.10 -2.00 -1.56
C GLU A 113 19.62 -0.58 -1.39
N GLY A 114 19.72 -0.15 -0.16
CA GLY A 114 20.22 1.16 0.22
C GLY A 114 20.82 1.13 1.63
N ASP A 115 21.50 2.19 1.97
CA ASP A 115 22.09 2.35 3.29
C ASP A 115 21.58 3.67 3.87
N PRO A 116 20.93 3.65 5.04
CA PRO A 116 20.75 2.50 5.95
C PRO A 116 19.49 1.66 5.71
N LEU A 117 18.65 2.02 4.75
CA LEU A 117 17.36 1.36 4.53
C LEU A 117 17.26 0.73 3.15
N THR A 118 16.68 -0.46 3.10
CA THR A 118 16.28 -1.11 1.84
C THR A 118 14.81 -0.84 1.60
N VAL A 119 14.48 -0.32 0.42
CA VAL A 119 13.10 -0.12 -0.01
C VAL A 119 12.66 -1.36 -0.77
N VAL A 120 11.46 -1.83 -0.49
CA VAL A 120 10.89 -3.00 -1.17
C VAL A 120 9.58 -2.59 -1.84
N VAL A 121 9.37 -3.10 -3.04
CA VAL A 121 8.10 -2.98 -3.76
C VAL A 121 7.47 -4.36 -3.81
N TRP A 122 6.37 -4.54 -3.09
CA TRP A 122 5.56 -5.75 -3.12
C TRP A 122 4.36 -5.50 -4.01
N THR A 123 4.05 -6.45 -4.87
CA THR A 123 2.91 -6.33 -5.79
C THR A 123 1.92 -7.46 -5.58
N ALA A 124 0.66 -7.20 -5.90
CA ALA A 124 -0.38 -8.20 -5.90
C ALA A 124 -1.44 -7.84 -6.93
N SER A 125 -2.23 -8.82 -7.34
CA SER A 125 -3.34 -8.62 -8.26
C SER A 125 -4.62 -9.18 -7.68
N LYS A 126 -5.75 -8.58 -8.08
CA LYS A 126 -7.08 -9.06 -7.71
C LYS A 126 -7.64 -9.87 -8.87
N THR A 127 -7.64 -11.19 -8.72
CA THR A 127 -8.18 -12.09 -9.73
C THR A 127 -9.59 -12.56 -9.34
N ALA A 128 -10.34 -13.07 -10.30
CA ALA A 128 -11.61 -13.72 -10.01
C ALA A 128 -11.36 -14.97 -9.15
N THR A 129 -12.34 -15.31 -8.30
CA THR A 129 -12.23 -16.47 -7.39
C THR A 129 -11.91 -17.76 -8.13
N GLU A 130 -12.47 -17.94 -9.31
CA GLU A 130 -12.24 -19.11 -10.14
C GLU A 130 -10.80 -19.21 -10.64
N GLU A 131 -10.22 -18.07 -11.06
CA GLU A 131 -8.82 -17.99 -11.50
C GLU A 131 -7.87 -18.33 -10.36
N ARG A 132 -8.16 -17.87 -9.14
CA ARG A 132 -7.36 -18.20 -7.96
C ARG A 132 -7.39 -19.68 -7.62
N LYS A 133 -8.53 -20.33 -7.78
CA LYS A 133 -8.67 -21.78 -7.55
C LYS A 133 -7.91 -22.60 -8.59
N ALA A 134 -7.80 -22.09 -9.82
CA ALA A 134 -7.08 -22.73 -10.89
C ALA A 134 -5.56 -22.55 -10.79
N ALA A 135 -5.12 -21.52 -10.11
CA ALA A 135 -3.71 -21.25 -9.88
C ALA A 135 -3.17 -22.00 -8.68
#